data_9590031b40d21d0f45f53e2b0a68e8ed
#
_entry.id   9590031b40d21d0f45f53e2b0a68e8ed
#
_cell.length_a   1.000
_cell.length_b   1.000
_cell.length_c   1.000
_cell.angle_alpha   90.00
_cell.angle_beta   90.00
_cell.angle_gamma   90.00
#
_symmetry.space_group_name_H-M   'P 1'
#
loop_
_entity.id
_entity.type
_entity.pdbx_description
1 polymer ?
#
loop_
_entity_poly.entity_id
_entity_poly.type
_entity_poly.pdbx_seq_one_letter_code
_entity_poly.pdbx_strand_id
1 'polypeptide(L)'
;MNSGKGLQHETLTKKIIGCAIEVHKRLGPGFLESIYENAFIIEWQKQNLQVERQREVVIKYDSVEVERHRLDIIVNDTIVVELKAAKNIEDVHFAIVKSYLKALGKEHGLIINFCKKVIEVKRVIHK
;
A
#
# COMPACT_ATOMS: atom_id res chain seq x y z
N MET A 1 14.27 8.01 21.84
CA MET A 1 12.86 8.37 21.63
C MET A 1 12.45 8.23 20.18
N ASN A 2 11.32 7.59 19.96
CA ASN A 2 10.87 7.26 18.61
C ASN A 2 9.82 8.21 18.04
N SER A 3 9.59 9.36 18.72
CA SER A 3 8.56 10.30 18.32
C SER A 3 8.79 10.84 16.91
N GLY A 4 10.04 11.11 16.54
CA GLY A 4 10.38 11.58 15.18
C GLY A 4 10.06 10.55 14.13
N LYS A 5 10.37 9.27 14.38
CA LYS A 5 10.08 8.18 13.45
C LYS A 5 8.57 7.98 13.29
N GLY A 6 7.82 8.03 14.39
CA GLY A 6 6.37 7.93 14.36
C GLY A 6 5.74 9.08 13.60
N LEU A 7 6.24 10.32 13.80
CA LEU A 7 5.77 11.49 13.06
C LEU A 7 6.08 11.37 11.57
N GLN A 8 7.23 10.83 11.20
CA GLN A 8 7.58 10.61 9.79
C GLN A 8 6.63 9.65 9.11
N HIS A 9 6.32 8.51 9.77
CA HIS A 9 5.36 7.54 9.24
C HIS A 9 3.97 8.16 9.13
N GLU A 10 3.55 8.93 10.11
CA GLU A 10 2.25 9.57 10.10
C GLU A 10 2.14 10.60 8.97
N THR A 11 3.18 11.42 8.78
CA THR A 11 3.23 12.40 7.70
C THR A 11 3.19 11.72 6.34
N LEU A 12 3.99 10.66 6.16
CA LEU A 12 4.02 9.91 4.91
C LEU A 12 2.67 9.25 4.64
N THR A 13 2.07 8.64 5.66
CA THR A 13 0.75 8.03 5.54
C THR A 13 -0.31 9.04 5.11
N LYS A 14 -0.30 10.23 5.70
CA LYS A 14 -1.23 11.31 5.32
C LYS A 14 -1.06 11.73 3.87
N LYS A 15 0.16 11.83 3.38
CA LYS A 15 0.43 12.16 1.98
C LYS A 15 -0.11 11.08 1.05
N ILE A 16 0.12 9.83 1.38
CA ILE A 16 -0.38 8.70 0.58
C ILE A 16 -1.90 8.72 0.53
N ILE A 17 -2.55 8.86 1.68
CA ILE A 17 -4.01 8.89 1.76
C ILE A 17 -4.57 10.10 1.01
N GLY A 18 -3.92 11.26 1.12
CA GLY A 18 -4.32 12.47 0.39
C GLY A 18 -4.29 12.27 -1.11
N CYS A 19 -3.24 11.61 -1.62
CA CYS A 19 -3.15 11.26 -3.04
C CYS A 19 -4.27 10.29 -3.43
N ALA A 20 -4.58 9.32 -2.58
CA ALA A 20 -5.66 8.37 -2.82
C ALA A 20 -7.01 9.06 -2.94
N ILE A 21 -7.28 9.98 -2.04
CA ILE A 21 -8.51 10.76 -2.05
C ILE A 21 -8.62 11.56 -3.35
N GLU A 22 -7.52 12.19 -3.76
CA GLU A 22 -7.51 12.98 -5.00
C GLU A 22 -7.78 12.11 -6.23
N VAL A 23 -7.13 10.95 -6.31
CA VAL A 23 -7.36 9.99 -7.41
C VAL A 23 -8.81 9.53 -7.43
N HIS A 24 -9.35 9.15 -6.28
CA HIS A 24 -10.72 8.67 -6.18
C HIS A 24 -11.74 9.76 -6.52
N LYS A 25 -11.47 10.99 -6.08
CA LYS A 25 -12.31 12.15 -6.36
C LYS A 25 -12.40 12.42 -7.86
N ARG A 26 -11.29 12.28 -8.58
CA ARG A 26 -11.26 12.57 -10.02
C ARG A 26 -11.79 11.42 -10.87
N LEU A 27 -11.44 10.19 -10.53
CA LEU A 27 -11.83 9.02 -11.31
C LEU A 27 -13.17 8.43 -10.89
N GLY A 28 -13.49 8.47 -9.61
CA GLY A 28 -14.64 7.77 -9.07
C GLY A 28 -14.45 6.27 -9.05
N PRO A 29 -15.43 5.51 -8.55
CA PRO A 29 -15.38 4.04 -8.60
C PRO A 29 -15.64 3.52 -10.01
N GLY A 30 -15.33 2.24 -10.24
CA GLY A 30 -15.69 1.55 -11.48
C GLY A 30 -14.55 1.22 -12.42
N PHE A 31 -13.33 1.62 -12.11
CA PHE A 31 -12.16 1.28 -12.92
C PHE A 31 -11.44 0.06 -12.36
N LEU A 32 -10.57 -0.54 -13.17
CA LEU A 32 -9.69 -1.63 -12.75
C LEU A 32 -8.56 -1.07 -11.87
N GLU A 33 -8.00 -1.93 -11.04
CA GLU A 33 -6.93 -1.56 -10.10
C GLU A 33 -5.74 -0.89 -10.79
N SER A 34 -5.35 -1.38 -11.96
CA SER A 34 -4.20 -0.83 -12.71
C SER A 34 -4.38 0.64 -13.06
N ILE A 35 -5.62 1.06 -13.32
CA ILE A 35 -5.91 2.46 -13.66
C ILE A 35 -5.67 3.35 -12.44
N TYR A 36 -6.14 2.92 -11.27
CA TYR A 36 -5.90 3.65 -10.03
C TYR A 36 -4.42 3.69 -9.69
N GLU A 37 -3.72 2.59 -9.88
CA GLU A 37 -2.27 2.53 -9.62
C GLU A 37 -1.52 3.56 -10.48
N ASN A 38 -1.81 3.60 -11.78
CA ASN A 38 -1.16 4.55 -12.69
C ASN A 38 -1.48 6.00 -12.31
N ALA A 39 -2.71 6.29 -11.91
CA ALA A 39 -3.09 7.62 -11.45
C ALA A 39 -2.37 8.00 -10.16
N PHE A 40 -2.22 7.06 -9.24
CA PHE A 40 -1.48 7.26 -8.00
C PHE A 40 -0.03 7.68 -8.25
N ILE A 41 0.64 7.02 -9.19
CA ILE A 41 2.03 7.35 -9.52
C ILE A 41 2.14 8.82 -9.91
N ILE A 42 1.20 9.32 -10.68
CA ILE A 42 1.19 10.73 -11.10
C ILE A 42 1.06 11.65 -9.88
N GLU A 43 0.13 11.36 -8.97
CA GLU A 43 -0.05 12.19 -7.77
C GLU A 43 1.18 12.13 -6.86
N TRP A 44 1.80 10.95 -6.71
CA TRP A 44 2.99 10.82 -5.87
C TRP A 44 4.19 11.55 -6.44
N GLN A 45 4.36 11.57 -7.75
CA GLN A 45 5.42 12.34 -8.39
C GLN A 45 5.31 13.82 -8.05
N LYS A 46 4.09 14.34 -7.98
CA LYS A 46 3.86 15.74 -7.56
C LYS A 46 4.29 15.99 -6.12
N GLN A 47 4.29 14.96 -5.27
CA GLN A 47 4.68 15.05 -3.86
C GLN A 47 6.15 14.68 -3.63
N ASN A 48 6.92 14.41 -4.67
CA ASN A 48 8.31 13.97 -4.60
C ASN A 48 8.49 12.69 -3.76
N LEU A 49 7.50 11.80 -3.80
CA LEU A 49 7.60 10.51 -3.13
C LEU A 49 8.30 9.50 -4.03
N GLN A 50 9.17 8.70 -3.44
CA GLN A 50 9.81 7.59 -4.13
C GLN A 50 8.90 6.39 -4.10
N VAL A 51 8.62 5.83 -5.26
CA VAL A 51 7.67 4.74 -5.41
C VAL A 51 8.32 3.61 -6.17
N GLU A 52 8.25 2.41 -5.62
CA GLU A 52 8.66 1.20 -6.32
C GLU A 52 7.41 0.35 -6.52
N ARG A 53 7.20 -0.09 -7.76
CA ARG A 53 6.04 -0.90 -8.15
C ARG A 53 6.47 -2.34 -8.33
N GLN A 54 5.57 -3.26 -7.96
CA GLN A 54 5.72 -4.69 -8.25
C GLN A 54 7.02 -5.27 -7.70
N ARG A 55 7.40 -4.86 -6.48
CA ARG A 55 8.58 -5.42 -5.83
C ARG A 55 8.33 -6.88 -5.49
N GLU A 56 9.31 -7.73 -5.79
CA GLU A 56 9.23 -9.14 -5.42
C GLU A 56 9.38 -9.32 -3.92
N VAL A 57 8.54 -10.19 -3.36
CA VAL A 57 8.59 -10.60 -1.96
C VAL A 57 8.84 -12.09 -1.94
N VAL A 58 9.99 -12.50 -1.41
CA VAL A 58 10.38 -13.90 -1.33
C VAL A 58 10.17 -14.39 0.09
N ILE A 59 9.40 -15.46 0.24
CA ILE A 59 9.16 -16.10 1.53
C ILE A 59 9.96 -17.39 1.58
N LYS A 60 10.77 -17.54 2.63
CA LYS A 60 11.68 -18.66 2.78
C LYS A 60 11.33 -19.51 4.00
N TYR A 61 11.59 -20.78 3.87
CA TYR A 61 11.55 -21.75 4.97
C TYR A 61 12.85 -22.54 4.94
N ASP A 62 13.59 -22.55 6.05
CA ASP A 62 14.93 -23.18 6.11
C ASP A 62 15.83 -22.71 4.96
N SER A 63 15.83 -21.42 4.71
CA SER A 63 16.61 -20.77 3.64
C SER A 63 16.23 -21.21 2.22
N VAL A 64 15.11 -21.92 2.07
CA VAL A 64 14.60 -22.34 0.77
C VAL A 64 13.37 -21.50 0.43
N GLU A 65 13.34 -20.98 -0.80
CA GLU A 65 12.19 -20.22 -1.27
C GLU A 65 10.96 -21.14 -1.37
N VAL A 66 9.91 -20.83 -0.62
CA VAL A 66 8.66 -21.58 -0.65
C VAL A 66 7.55 -20.84 -1.36
N GLU A 67 7.66 -19.51 -1.49
CA GLU A 67 6.68 -18.69 -2.19
C GLU A 67 7.33 -17.39 -2.68
N ARG A 68 6.80 -16.88 -3.79
CA ARG A 68 7.24 -15.60 -4.36
C ARG A 68 6.01 -14.82 -4.79
N HIS A 69 5.89 -13.61 -4.26
CA HIS A 69 4.79 -12.69 -4.59
C HIS A 69 5.34 -11.39 -5.13
N ARG A 70 4.44 -10.56 -5.65
CA ARG A 70 4.75 -9.18 -6.00
C ARG A 70 3.76 -8.28 -5.29
N LEU A 71 4.27 -7.39 -4.44
CA LEU A 71 3.43 -6.37 -3.83
C LEU A 71 3.15 -5.28 -4.87
N ASP A 72 2.02 -4.58 -4.73
CA ASP A 72 1.67 -3.53 -5.70
C ASP A 72 2.67 -2.38 -5.65
N ILE A 73 2.82 -1.77 -4.49
CA ILE A 73 3.57 -0.52 -4.35
C ILE A 73 4.23 -0.47 -2.97
N ILE A 74 5.45 0.06 -2.93
CA ILE A 74 6.07 0.47 -1.67
C ILE A 74 6.55 1.91 -1.83
N VAL A 75 6.20 2.77 -0.86
CA VAL A 75 6.48 4.20 -0.90
C VAL A 75 7.61 4.51 0.07
N ASN A 76 8.64 5.21 -0.45
CA ASN A 76 9.84 5.59 0.31
C ASN A 76 10.49 4.41 1.04
N ASP A 77 10.42 3.22 0.44
CA ASP A 77 10.92 1.98 1.03
C ASP A 77 10.41 1.75 2.47
N THR A 78 9.24 2.26 2.79
CA THR A 78 8.75 2.28 4.17
C THR A 78 7.33 1.74 4.29
N ILE A 79 6.41 2.18 3.45
CA ILE A 79 4.99 1.83 3.55
C ILE A 79 4.56 1.03 2.34
N VAL A 80 4.11 -0.19 2.59
CA VAL A 80 3.52 -1.05 1.56
C VAL A 80 2.09 -0.59 1.31
N VAL A 81 1.72 -0.41 0.05
CA VAL A 81 0.37 0.01 -0.33
C VAL A 81 -0.23 -1.00 -1.29
N GLU A 82 -1.33 -1.61 -0.87
CA GLU A 82 -2.11 -2.53 -1.69
C GLU A 82 -3.37 -1.82 -2.17
N LEU A 83 -3.58 -1.82 -3.48
CA LEU A 83 -4.75 -1.20 -4.09
C LEU A 83 -5.78 -2.27 -4.39
N LYS A 84 -7.05 -1.95 -4.11
CA LYS A 84 -8.16 -2.84 -4.37
C LYS A 84 -9.29 -2.09 -5.08
N ALA A 85 -10.01 -2.83 -5.91
CA ALA A 85 -11.28 -2.38 -6.48
C ALA A 85 -12.29 -3.51 -6.25
N ALA A 86 -12.50 -3.84 -4.98
CA ALA A 86 -13.30 -4.97 -4.54
C ALA A 86 -14.48 -4.49 -3.71
N LYS A 87 -15.55 -5.27 -3.71
CA LYS A 87 -16.75 -4.93 -2.95
C LYS A 87 -16.45 -4.69 -1.47
N ASN A 88 -15.59 -5.53 -0.90
CA ASN A 88 -15.16 -5.43 0.50
C ASN A 88 -13.68 -5.77 0.63
N ILE A 89 -13.03 -5.18 1.63
CA ILE A 89 -11.71 -5.62 2.07
C ILE A 89 -11.93 -6.77 3.05
N GLU A 90 -11.37 -7.92 2.73
CA GLU A 90 -11.57 -9.15 3.51
C GLU A 90 -10.32 -9.50 4.31
N ASP A 91 -10.47 -10.41 5.27
CA ASP A 91 -9.37 -10.84 6.15
C ASP A 91 -8.16 -11.34 5.36
N VAL A 92 -8.39 -12.03 4.25
CA VAL A 92 -7.30 -12.51 3.40
C VAL A 92 -6.43 -11.37 2.87
N HIS A 93 -7.02 -10.22 2.60
CA HIS A 93 -6.26 -9.04 2.12
C HIS A 93 -5.31 -8.54 3.20
N PHE A 94 -5.77 -8.49 4.46
CA PHE A 94 -4.91 -8.12 5.59
C PHE A 94 -3.79 -9.14 5.78
N ALA A 95 -4.10 -10.42 5.69
CA ALA A 95 -3.11 -11.48 5.86
C ALA A 95 -2.01 -11.39 4.79
N ILE A 96 -2.38 -11.11 3.55
CA ILE A 96 -1.41 -10.95 2.45
C ILE A 96 -0.47 -9.79 2.72
N VAL A 97 -1.01 -8.61 3.05
CA VAL A 97 -0.17 -7.44 3.33
C VAL A 97 0.73 -7.69 4.54
N LYS A 98 0.18 -8.31 5.58
CA LYS A 98 0.96 -8.64 6.77
C LYS A 98 2.13 -9.57 6.43
N SER A 99 1.92 -10.53 5.54
CA SER A 99 2.99 -11.42 5.09
C SER A 99 4.09 -10.66 4.34
N TYR A 100 3.73 -9.65 3.54
CA TYR A 100 4.70 -8.80 2.86
C TYR A 100 5.53 -8.00 3.87
N LEU A 101 4.87 -7.39 4.85
CA LEU A 101 5.57 -6.63 5.88
C LEU A 101 6.56 -7.49 6.65
N LYS A 102 6.13 -8.69 7.01
CA LYS A 102 6.97 -9.64 7.72
C LYS A 102 8.18 -10.07 6.88
N ALA A 103 7.95 -10.41 5.62
CA ALA A 103 9.03 -10.86 4.73
C ALA A 103 10.04 -9.76 4.42
N LEU A 104 9.59 -8.51 4.35
CA LEU A 104 10.45 -7.36 4.03
C LEU A 104 11.04 -6.68 5.27
N GLY A 105 10.61 -7.07 6.47
CA GLY A 105 11.03 -6.41 7.70
C GLY A 105 10.49 -4.99 7.83
N LYS A 106 9.28 -4.75 7.32
CA LYS A 106 8.61 -3.45 7.42
C LYS A 106 7.48 -3.51 8.43
N GLU A 107 7.06 -2.34 8.93
CA GLU A 107 6.08 -2.25 9.99
C GLU A 107 4.70 -1.79 9.52
N HIS A 108 4.63 -0.99 8.46
CA HIS A 108 3.40 -0.30 8.07
C HIS A 108 2.95 -0.63 6.67
N GLY A 109 1.65 -0.89 6.53
CA GLY A 109 1.01 -1.08 5.25
C GLY A 109 -0.36 -0.40 5.23
N LEU A 110 -0.84 -0.15 4.02
CA LEU A 110 -2.16 0.39 3.76
C LEU A 110 -2.84 -0.46 2.72
N ILE A 111 -4.14 -0.70 2.91
CA ILE A 111 -5.00 -1.25 1.87
C ILE A 111 -5.98 -0.15 1.50
N ILE A 112 -6.01 0.21 0.23
CA ILE A 112 -6.85 1.30 -0.26
C ILE A 112 -7.81 0.74 -1.30
N ASN A 113 -9.10 0.87 -1.03
CA ASN A 113 -10.15 0.31 -1.88
C ASN A 113 -10.94 1.44 -2.55
N PHE A 114 -10.97 1.42 -3.88
CA PHE A 114 -11.63 2.44 -4.70
C PHE A 114 -13.03 2.05 -5.15
N CYS A 115 -13.48 0.85 -4.82
CA CYS A 115 -14.75 0.33 -5.33
C CYS A 115 -15.97 1.12 -4.83
N LYS A 116 -15.90 1.62 -3.60
CA LYS A 116 -17.03 2.28 -2.95
C LYS A 116 -17.09 3.76 -3.31
N LYS A 117 -18.27 4.36 -3.12
CA LYS A 117 -18.49 5.79 -3.33
C LYS A 117 -17.55 6.64 -2.47
N VAL A 118 -17.30 6.20 -1.24
CA VAL A 118 -16.30 6.80 -0.35
C VAL A 118 -15.11 5.87 -0.30
N ILE A 119 -13.90 6.43 -0.47
CA ILE A 119 -12.68 5.64 -0.43
C ILE A 119 -12.54 4.94 0.92
N GLU A 120 -12.10 3.69 0.89
CA GLU A 120 -11.90 2.90 2.09
C GLU A 120 -10.40 2.68 2.29
N VAL A 121 -9.90 3.05 3.47
CA VAL A 121 -8.47 2.91 3.79
C VAL A 121 -8.34 2.11 5.08
N LYS A 122 -7.55 1.03 5.03
CA LYS A 122 -7.25 0.21 6.20
C LYS A 122 -5.75 0.19 6.45
N ARG A 123 -5.36 0.32 7.71
CA ARG A 123 -3.95 0.23 8.11
C ARG A 123 -3.64 -1.20 8.52
N VAL A 124 -2.44 -1.64 8.14
CA VAL A 124 -1.90 -2.95 8.53
C VAL A 124 -0.59 -2.70 9.24
N ILE A 125 -0.44 -3.25 10.44
CA ILE A 125 0.77 -3.05 11.25
C ILE A 125 1.38 -4.39 11.59
N HIS A 126 2.70 -4.48 11.42
CA HIS A 126 3.50 -5.62 11.84
C HIS A 126 4.69 -5.13 12.65
N LYS A 127 4.80 -5.60 13.87
CA LYS A 127 5.90 -5.23 14.77
C LYS A 127 6.87 -6.37 14.97
#